data_60a2326c6c5fecad5600897c520a3baf
#
_entry.id   60a2326c6c5fecad5600897c520a3baf
#
_cell.length_a   1.000
_cell.length_b   1.000
_cell.length_c   1.000
_cell.angle_alpha   90.00
_cell.angle_beta   90.00
_cell.angle_gamma   90.00
#
_symmetry.space_group_name_H-M   'P 1'
#
loop_
_entity.id
_entity.type
_entity.pdbx_description
1 polymer ?
#
loop_
_entity_poly.entity_id
_entity_poly.type
_entity_poly.pdbx_seq_one_letter_code
_entity_poly.pdbx_strand_id
1 'polypeptide(L)'
;MRQRPGHPGAGRVSRQRGLTVIELMVAMALGLVVLLATGSLLISSTRAHAALVETTEMDDSGRYAMDALARAVRMAAHVDWELSPEPDPEAPARIVGFDAASLSRTDPGVDVLLPDAANGSDVLALRFPGSGNAPDGDGATLDCAGFPVNREEEGWSIFYVARNAQGVAELRCKYRGHSNWSSDAVAGGVDSFQVLYGLDTDDDGTPNRYLNARELQALDAGLLLAGATPDERAAELRRRTHWKRVATVRVALLLHGPRTDSGLGGAIVHDLFGPDYGAAFAQADRGTRLSEMALAGRAREIRMRKVYDVTVALPAMLPPAPPGGAPAPDPDPAEPPDPAQPTDPPEAAEPSDAPGRPARSAPGESTLERPREALPRALSRMPPQTLAQASALSIVAKR
;
A
#
# COMPACT_ATOMS: atom_id res chain seq x y z
N MET A 1 76.75 -50.28 -46.80
CA MET A 1 75.55 -49.45 -46.28
C MET A 1 76.09 -48.07 -45.96
N ARG A 2 75.81 -47.08 -46.82
CA ARG A 2 76.25 -45.68 -46.62
C ARG A 2 75.01 -44.87 -46.20
N GLN A 3 75.05 -44.32 -44.99
CA GLN A 3 74.02 -43.38 -44.48
C GLN A 3 74.25 -42.00 -45.11
N ARG A 4 73.22 -41.41 -45.71
CA ARG A 4 73.17 -40.01 -46.18
C ARG A 4 72.84 -39.09 -44.99
N PRO A 5 73.58 -37.98 -44.82
CA PRO A 5 73.22 -36.98 -43.82
C PRO A 5 71.99 -36.15 -44.29
N GLY A 6 71.01 -35.99 -43.40
CA GLY A 6 69.85 -35.14 -43.65
C GLY A 6 70.20 -33.65 -43.59
N HIS A 7 69.68 -32.88 -44.53
CA HIS A 7 69.85 -31.43 -44.56
C HIS A 7 68.97 -30.81 -43.47
N PRO A 8 69.43 -29.83 -42.70
CA PRO A 8 68.61 -29.07 -41.80
C PRO A 8 67.74 -28.08 -42.62
N GLY A 9 66.39 -28.15 -42.41
CA GLY A 9 65.47 -27.26 -43.04
C GLY A 9 65.72 -25.81 -42.60
N ALA A 10 65.99 -24.95 -43.57
CA ALA A 10 66.10 -23.51 -43.35
C ALA A 10 64.81 -22.94 -42.83
N GLY A 11 64.74 -22.56 -41.52
CA GLY A 11 63.68 -21.80 -40.94
C GLY A 11 63.50 -20.47 -41.70
N ARG A 12 62.34 -20.27 -42.27
CA ARG A 12 61.93 -18.97 -42.84
C ARG A 12 61.97 -17.93 -41.75
N VAL A 13 62.98 -17.11 -41.69
CA VAL A 13 63.00 -15.88 -40.87
C VAL A 13 61.96 -14.91 -41.51
N SER A 14 60.82 -14.78 -40.90
CA SER A 14 59.87 -13.76 -41.31
C SER A 14 60.53 -12.39 -41.06
N ARG A 15 60.84 -11.68 -42.15
CA ARG A 15 61.32 -10.28 -42.03
C ARG A 15 60.24 -9.47 -41.35
N GLN A 16 60.46 -8.99 -40.11
CA GLN A 16 59.66 -7.97 -39.43
C GLN A 16 59.70 -6.71 -40.30
N ARG A 17 58.57 -6.38 -40.91
CA ARG A 17 58.35 -5.09 -41.56
C ARG A 17 58.18 -4.05 -40.49
N GLY A 18 58.98 -3.02 -40.44
CA GLY A 18 58.78 -1.88 -39.54
C GLY A 18 57.53 -1.16 -39.92
N LEU A 19 56.77 -0.72 -38.88
CA LEU A 19 55.56 0.10 -39.05
C LEU A 19 55.95 1.48 -39.58
N THR A 20 55.20 1.95 -40.52
CA THR A 20 55.33 3.35 -41.01
C THR A 20 54.70 4.32 -40.02
N VAL A 21 55.22 5.55 -39.97
CA VAL A 21 54.64 6.60 -39.07
C VAL A 21 53.17 6.81 -39.35
N ILE A 22 52.75 6.72 -40.62
CA ILE A 22 51.33 6.90 -41.03
C ILE A 22 50.45 5.75 -40.53
N GLU A 23 50.93 4.49 -40.54
CA GLU A 23 50.19 3.36 -39.93
C GLU A 23 50.01 3.55 -38.46
N LEU A 24 51.02 4.06 -37.73
CA LEU A 24 50.90 4.36 -36.32
C LEU A 24 49.86 5.47 -36.05
N MET A 25 49.89 6.56 -36.86
CA MET A 25 48.93 7.62 -36.73
C MET A 25 47.46 7.18 -37.00
N VAL A 26 47.27 6.31 -38.01
CA VAL A 26 45.95 5.75 -38.33
C VAL A 26 45.52 4.79 -37.23
N ALA A 27 46.41 3.94 -36.71
CA ALA A 27 46.09 3.03 -35.62
C ALA A 27 45.70 3.79 -34.33
N MET A 28 46.42 4.88 -33.99
CA MET A 28 46.05 5.75 -32.86
C MET A 28 44.72 6.43 -33.03
N ALA A 29 44.42 6.97 -34.23
CA ALA A 29 43.15 7.60 -34.55
C ALA A 29 41.97 6.61 -34.42
N LEU A 30 42.12 5.41 -34.99
CA LEU A 30 41.12 4.34 -34.86
C LEU A 30 40.96 3.87 -33.42
N GLY A 31 42.06 3.70 -32.69
CA GLY A 31 42.03 3.37 -31.25
C GLY A 31 41.28 4.41 -30.43
N LEU A 32 41.49 5.70 -30.71
CA LEU A 32 40.78 6.78 -30.04
C LEU A 32 39.25 6.74 -30.31
N VAL A 33 38.86 6.50 -31.57
CA VAL A 33 37.43 6.36 -31.94
C VAL A 33 36.80 5.18 -31.20
N VAL A 34 37.48 4.03 -31.13
CA VAL A 34 36.97 2.86 -30.40
C VAL A 34 36.84 3.15 -28.89
N LEU A 35 37.81 3.84 -28.30
CA LEU A 35 37.78 4.22 -26.90
C LEU A 35 36.63 5.21 -26.61
N LEU A 36 36.39 6.19 -27.49
CA LEU A 36 35.27 7.12 -27.36
C LEU A 36 33.92 6.40 -27.51
N ALA A 37 33.79 5.49 -28.47
CA ALA A 37 32.58 4.69 -28.65
C ALA A 37 32.29 3.80 -27.46
N THR A 38 33.30 3.05 -26.95
CA THR A 38 33.13 2.19 -25.76
C THR A 38 32.82 3.01 -24.49
N GLY A 39 33.48 4.17 -24.32
CA GLY A 39 33.23 5.08 -23.23
C GLY A 39 31.78 5.61 -23.24
N SER A 40 31.26 6.00 -24.43
CA SER A 40 29.89 6.46 -24.57
C SER A 40 28.85 5.36 -24.28
N LEU A 41 29.10 4.13 -24.71
CA LEU A 41 28.26 2.95 -24.39
C LEU A 41 28.24 2.67 -22.89
N LEU A 42 29.40 2.73 -22.23
CA LEU A 42 29.47 2.51 -20.78
C LEU A 42 28.66 3.57 -20.00
N ILE A 43 28.82 4.85 -20.36
CA ILE A 43 28.06 5.94 -19.74
C ILE A 43 26.56 5.76 -19.98
N SER A 44 26.15 5.40 -21.20
CA SER A 44 24.73 5.15 -21.51
C SER A 44 24.19 3.98 -20.72
N SER A 45 24.93 2.87 -20.63
CA SER A 45 24.53 1.67 -19.85
C SER A 45 24.40 1.98 -18.35
N THR A 46 25.34 2.72 -17.77
CA THR A 46 25.28 3.09 -16.35
C THR A 46 24.11 4.02 -16.05
N ARG A 47 23.80 4.96 -16.93
CA ARG A 47 22.61 5.83 -16.81
C ARG A 47 21.33 5.04 -16.91
N ALA A 48 21.22 4.13 -17.87
CA ALA A 48 20.03 3.28 -18.02
C ALA A 48 19.81 2.38 -16.79
N HIS A 49 20.87 1.76 -16.28
CA HIS A 49 20.79 0.95 -15.06
C HIS A 49 20.34 1.79 -13.86
N ALA A 50 20.90 2.97 -13.72
CA ALA A 50 20.55 3.86 -12.65
C ALA A 50 19.07 4.33 -12.69
N ALA A 51 18.53 4.57 -13.89
CA ALA A 51 17.11 4.90 -14.07
C ALA A 51 16.19 3.71 -13.74
N LEU A 52 16.60 2.49 -14.09
CA LEU A 52 15.84 1.28 -13.74
C LEU A 52 15.78 1.06 -12.22
N VAL A 53 16.91 1.23 -11.52
CA VAL A 53 16.94 1.12 -10.04
C VAL A 53 16.01 2.14 -9.41
N GLU A 54 16.08 3.40 -9.85
CA GLU A 54 15.21 4.47 -9.33
C GLU A 54 13.72 4.18 -9.56
N THR A 55 13.36 3.69 -10.76
CA THR A 55 11.98 3.31 -11.06
C THR A 55 11.50 2.18 -10.15
N THR A 56 12.34 1.17 -9.91
CA THR A 56 12.01 0.04 -9.04
C THR A 56 11.81 0.49 -7.60
N GLU A 57 12.72 1.32 -7.06
CA GLU A 57 12.60 1.87 -5.70
C GLU A 57 11.35 2.72 -5.53
N MET A 58 10.99 3.53 -6.54
CA MET A 58 9.74 4.28 -6.54
C MET A 58 8.52 3.35 -6.56
N ASP A 59 8.54 2.31 -7.40
CA ASP A 59 7.44 1.36 -7.49
C ASP A 59 7.23 0.58 -6.20
N ASP A 60 8.30 0.17 -5.55
CA ASP A 60 8.24 -0.52 -4.25
C ASP A 60 7.68 0.42 -3.16
N SER A 61 8.17 1.66 -3.10
CA SER A 61 7.68 2.67 -2.17
C SER A 61 6.21 3.02 -2.40
N GLY A 62 5.81 3.19 -3.67
CA GLY A 62 4.43 3.49 -4.04
C GLY A 62 3.48 2.36 -3.70
N ARG A 63 3.82 1.11 -4.01
CA ARG A 63 3.02 -0.07 -3.66
C ARG A 63 2.90 -0.23 -2.15
N TYR A 64 4.00 -0.10 -1.43
CA TYR A 64 3.97 -0.17 0.04
C TYR A 64 3.05 0.88 0.65
N ALA A 65 3.14 2.13 0.18
CA ALA A 65 2.27 3.20 0.64
C ALA A 65 0.79 2.92 0.35
N MET A 66 0.46 2.45 -0.88
CA MET A 66 -0.91 2.10 -1.25
C MET A 66 -1.44 0.93 -0.41
N ASP A 67 -0.63 -0.09 -0.15
CA ASP A 67 -1.00 -1.22 0.69
C ASP A 67 -1.22 -0.81 2.15
N ALA A 68 -0.38 0.06 2.70
CA ALA A 68 -0.53 0.59 4.05
C ALA A 68 -1.83 1.39 4.20
N LEU A 69 -2.11 2.28 3.24
CA LEU A 69 -3.36 3.05 3.17
C LEU A 69 -4.58 2.13 3.04
N ALA A 70 -4.54 1.15 2.13
CA ALA A 70 -5.64 0.22 1.92
C ALA A 70 -5.93 -0.64 3.17
N ARG A 71 -4.89 -1.09 3.88
CA ARG A 71 -5.07 -1.83 5.14
C ARG A 71 -5.71 -0.95 6.21
N ALA A 72 -5.24 0.28 6.37
CA ALA A 72 -5.77 1.20 7.38
C ALA A 72 -7.23 1.58 7.09
N VAL A 73 -7.59 1.82 5.82
CA VAL A 73 -8.99 2.10 5.42
C VAL A 73 -9.90 0.91 5.73
N ARG A 74 -9.46 -0.33 5.42
CA ARG A 74 -10.24 -1.53 5.78
C ARG A 74 -10.35 -1.72 7.28
N MET A 75 -9.31 -1.36 8.05
CA MET A 75 -9.36 -1.41 9.52
C MET A 75 -10.39 -0.45 10.10
N ALA A 76 -10.59 0.73 9.50
CA ALA A 76 -11.63 1.66 9.92
C ALA A 76 -13.05 1.09 9.76
N ALA A 77 -13.24 0.11 8.89
CA ALA A 77 -14.50 -0.59 8.71
C ALA A 77 -14.68 -1.79 9.66
N HIS A 78 -13.67 -2.11 10.50
CA HIS A 78 -13.79 -3.20 11.45
C HIS A 78 -14.90 -2.95 12.48
N VAL A 79 -15.74 -3.95 12.70
CA VAL A 79 -16.80 -3.93 13.70
C VAL A 79 -16.69 -5.21 14.53
N ASP A 80 -16.64 -5.04 15.84
CA ASP A 80 -16.73 -6.18 16.76
C ASP A 80 -18.21 -6.45 17.05
N TRP A 81 -18.81 -7.35 16.27
CA TRP A 81 -20.23 -7.69 16.39
C TRP A 81 -20.57 -8.49 17.66
N GLU A 82 -19.57 -9.08 18.33
CA GLU A 82 -19.77 -9.80 19.59
C GLU A 82 -20.02 -8.84 20.74
N LEU A 83 -19.35 -7.68 20.72
CA LEU A 83 -19.44 -6.67 21.78
C LEU A 83 -20.46 -5.58 21.50
N SER A 84 -20.70 -5.28 20.24
CA SER A 84 -21.60 -4.20 19.81
C SER A 84 -22.48 -4.70 18.67
N PRO A 85 -23.53 -5.47 18.97
CA PRO A 85 -24.46 -6.00 17.96
C PRO A 85 -25.22 -4.89 17.22
N GLU A 86 -25.34 -3.71 17.83
CA GLU A 86 -25.90 -2.51 17.19
C GLU A 86 -24.86 -1.38 17.24
N PRO A 87 -24.50 -0.79 16.08
CA PRO A 87 -23.62 0.37 16.04
C PRO A 87 -24.26 1.55 16.79
N ASP A 88 -23.49 2.20 17.67
CA ASP A 88 -23.94 3.43 18.32
C ASP A 88 -24.16 4.54 17.27
N PRO A 89 -25.41 5.01 17.09
CA PRO A 89 -25.69 6.06 16.11
C PRO A 89 -24.98 7.38 16.43
N GLU A 90 -24.60 7.62 17.68
CA GLU A 90 -23.89 8.83 18.12
C GLU A 90 -22.38 8.68 18.10
N ALA A 91 -21.86 7.49 17.80
CA ALA A 91 -20.42 7.32 17.61
C ALA A 91 -19.90 8.26 16.52
N PRO A 92 -18.71 8.84 16.68
CA PRO A 92 -18.10 9.67 15.65
C PRO A 92 -17.88 8.88 14.34
N ALA A 93 -17.87 9.60 13.21
CA ALA A 93 -17.53 9.00 11.93
C ALA A 93 -16.12 8.39 12.00
N ARG A 94 -15.96 7.21 11.43
CA ARG A 94 -14.68 6.48 11.43
C ARG A 94 -13.68 6.99 10.42
N ILE A 95 -14.16 7.73 9.44
CA ILE A 95 -13.37 8.35 8.38
C ILE A 95 -13.66 9.84 8.37
N VAL A 96 -12.64 10.65 8.41
CA VAL A 96 -12.72 12.10 8.25
C VAL A 96 -11.50 12.57 7.46
N GLY A 97 -11.67 13.56 6.62
CA GLY A 97 -10.61 14.16 5.84
C GLY A 97 -10.56 15.68 5.90
N PHE A 98 -9.41 16.19 5.47
CA PHE A 98 -9.19 17.63 5.35
C PHE A 98 -8.37 17.92 4.10
N ASP A 99 -8.90 18.78 3.22
CA ASP A 99 -8.20 19.17 2.00
C ASP A 99 -7.13 20.22 2.29
N ALA A 100 -6.02 20.11 1.59
CA ALA A 100 -4.91 21.06 1.62
C ALA A 100 -4.42 21.38 3.04
N ALA A 101 -4.25 20.36 3.86
CA ALA A 101 -3.87 20.45 5.27
C ALA A 101 -2.70 19.55 5.61
N SER A 102 -1.99 19.88 6.70
CA SER A 102 -0.95 19.05 7.31
C SER A 102 -1.14 19.01 8.82
N LEU A 103 -0.35 18.22 9.52
CA LEU A 103 -0.45 18.02 10.96
C LEU A 103 0.91 18.12 11.66
N SER A 104 0.88 18.51 12.92
CA SER A 104 2.00 18.30 13.83
C SER A 104 2.18 16.79 14.11
N ARG A 105 3.41 16.39 14.36
CA ARG A 105 3.75 15.00 14.66
C ARG A 105 3.22 14.52 16.02
N THR A 106 3.10 15.42 16.97
CA THR A 106 2.89 15.11 18.39
C THR A 106 1.60 15.68 18.98
N ASP A 107 0.95 16.65 18.30
CA ASP A 107 -0.32 17.19 18.79
C ASP A 107 -1.43 16.11 18.71
N PRO A 108 -2.41 16.13 19.61
CA PRO A 108 -3.47 15.12 19.61
C PRO A 108 -4.28 15.10 18.31
N GLY A 109 -4.55 13.90 17.80
CA GLY A 109 -5.50 13.66 16.71
C GLY A 109 -5.34 14.58 15.50
N VAL A 110 -6.45 15.19 15.11
CA VAL A 110 -6.60 16.15 14.00
C VAL A 110 -7.06 17.53 14.47
N ASP A 111 -6.99 17.80 15.76
CA ASP A 111 -7.54 19.03 16.38
C ASP A 111 -6.82 20.29 15.89
N VAL A 112 -5.53 20.17 15.56
CA VAL A 112 -4.72 21.29 15.08
C VAL A 112 -4.23 21.00 13.67
N LEU A 113 -4.90 21.61 12.70
CA LEU A 113 -4.51 21.56 11.29
C LEU A 113 -3.48 22.64 11.00
N LEU A 114 -2.44 22.26 10.25
CA LEU A 114 -1.41 23.19 9.76
C LEU A 114 -1.71 23.54 8.29
N PRO A 115 -1.64 24.84 7.93
CA PRO A 115 -1.97 25.27 6.57
C PRO A 115 -0.87 24.99 5.55
N ASP A 116 0.31 24.57 5.99
CA ASP A 116 1.50 24.35 5.13
C ASP A 116 1.50 22.90 4.59
N ALA A 117 0.49 22.57 3.80
CA ALA A 117 0.44 21.31 3.09
C ALA A 117 1.35 21.34 1.84
N ALA A 118 2.18 20.32 1.67
CA ALA A 118 3.01 20.17 0.47
C ALA A 118 2.11 20.07 -0.77
N ASN A 119 2.18 21.09 -1.65
CA ASN A 119 1.43 21.17 -2.90
C ASN A 119 -0.10 20.97 -2.76
N GLY A 120 -0.68 21.30 -1.62
CA GLY A 120 -2.10 21.12 -1.37
C GLY A 120 -2.48 19.69 -0.97
N SER A 121 -1.55 18.92 -0.42
CA SER A 121 -1.83 17.56 0.08
C SER A 121 -2.88 17.54 1.17
N ASP A 122 -3.60 16.43 1.24
CA ASP A 122 -4.71 16.22 2.15
C ASP A 122 -4.30 15.50 3.44
N VAL A 123 -5.24 15.43 4.38
CA VAL A 123 -5.18 14.60 5.59
C VAL A 123 -6.31 13.58 5.52
N LEU A 124 -5.99 12.30 5.74
CA LEU A 124 -6.95 11.22 5.92
C LEU A 124 -6.84 10.68 7.34
N ALA A 125 -7.87 10.85 8.15
CA ALA A 125 -7.96 10.34 9.50
C ALA A 125 -8.93 9.17 9.58
N LEU A 126 -8.46 8.06 10.13
CA LEU A 126 -9.16 6.81 10.28
C LEU A 126 -9.21 6.42 11.75
N ARG A 127 -10.37 6.00 12.22
CA ARG A 127 -10.64 5.56 13.60
C ARG A 127 -11.21 4.15 13.55
N PHE A 128 -10.85 3.33 14.52
CA PHE A 128 -11.34 1.96 14.62
C PHE A 128 -11.36 1.49 16.08
N PRO A 129 -12.29 0.60 16.46
CA PRO A 129 -12.28 -0.01 17.78
C PRO A 129 -11.08 -0.95 17.91
N GLY A 130 -10.48 -0.98 19.09
CA GLY A 130 -9.48 -1.99 19.41
C GLY A 130 -10.12 -3.35 19.67
N SER A 131 -9.29 -4.41 19.78
CA SER A 131 -9.71 -5.77 20.05
C SER A 131 -8.80 -6.45 21.07
N GLY A 132 -9.32 -7.48 21.74
CA GLY A 132 -8.59 -8.19 22.79
C GLY A 132 -8.45 -7.40 24.09
N ASN A 133 -7.81 -7.98 25.08
CA ASN A 133 -7.67 -7.42 26.42
C ASN A 133 -6.48 -6.45 26.51
N ALA A 134 -6.59 -5.45 27.39
CA ALA A 134 -5.45 -4.61 27.76
C ALA A 134 -4.30 -5.44 28.39
N PRO A 135 -3.01 -5.00 28.26
CA PRO A 135 -2.60 -3.74 27.61
C PRO A 135 -2.41 -3.83 26.08
N ASP A 136 -2.12 -5.02 25.52
CA ASP A 136 -1.60 -5.13 24.17
C ASP A 136 -2.64 -5.65 23.14
N GLY A 137 -3.91 -5.86 23.57
CA GLY A 137 -4.93 -6.42 22.68
C GLY A 137 -4.61 -7.85 22.23
N ASP A 138 -5.27 -8.32 21.16
CA ASP A 138 -5.07 -9.65 20.56
C ASP A 138 -4.35 -9.60 19.20
N GLY A 139 -3.99 -8.42 18.74
CA GLY A 139 -3.33 -8.21 17.45
C GLY A 139 -4.25 -8.26 16.23
N ALA A 140 -5.57 -8.40 16.40
CA ALA A 140 -6.52 -8.39 15.30
C ALA A 140 -6.70 -6.98 14.73
N THR A 141 -6.61 -5.95 15.59
CA THR A 141 -6.64 -4.55 15.18
C THR A 141 -5.29 -3.88 15.38
N LEU A 142 -4.76 -3.32 14.30
CA LEU A 142 -3.45 -2.66 14.27
C LEU A 142 -3.59 -1.25 13.73
N ASP A 143 -2.83 -0.31 14.30
CA ASP A 143 -2.70 1.01 13.71
C ASP A 143 -1.78 1.01 12.46
N CYS A 144 -1.64 2.16 11.81
CA CYS A 144 -0.84 2.26 10.59
C CYS A 144 0.68 2.08 10.81
N ALA A 145 1.15 2.09 12.05
CA ALA A 145 2.53 1.77 12.41
C ALA A 145 2.71 0.29 12.81
N GLY A 146 1.61 -0.48 12.87
CA GLY A 146 1.61 -1.90 13.20
C GLY A 146 1.52 -2.20 14.68
N PHE A 147 1.16 -1.22 15.53
CA PHE A 147 0.93 -1.45 16.94
C PHE A 147 -0.49 -1.95 17.18
N PRO A 148 -0.67 -2.99 18.01
CA PRO A 148 -1.99 -3.48 18.36
C PRO A 148 -2.72 -2.49 19.27
N VAL A 149 -4.05 -2.47 19.13
CA VAL A 149 -4.96 -1.63 19.93
C VAL A 149 -5.91 -2.54 20.70
N ASN A 150 -5.97 -2.39 22.01
CA ASN A 150 -6.86 -3.18 22.86
C ASN A 150 -8.29 -2.62 22.83
N ARG A 151 -9.28 -3.44 23.28
CA ARG A 151 -10.71 -3.10 23.23
C ARG A 151 -11.14 -1.90 24.07
N GLU A 152 -10.33 -1.48 25.03
CA GLU A 152 -10.62 -0.31 25.89
C GLU A 152 -10.19 1.01 25.22
N GLU A 153 -9.47 0.93 24.11
CA GLU A 153 -8.91 2.06 23.38
C GLU A 153 -9.49 2.18 21.97
N GLU A 154 -9.54 3.41 21.50
CA GLU A 154 -9.82 3.71 20.11
C GLU A 154 -8.51 3.85 19.34
N GLY A 155 -8.36 3.05 18.29
CA GLY A 155 -7.22 3.10 17.38
C GLY A 155 -7.34 4.26 16.39
N TRP A 156 -6.20 4.83 16.04
CA TRP A 156 -6.07 5.90 15.08
C TRP A 156 -5.00 5.62 14.05
N SER A 157 -5.33 5.84 12.79
CA SER A 157 -4.40 5.83 11.67
C SER A 157 -4.61 7.09 10.83
N ILE A 158 -3.69 8.06 10.95
CA ILE A 158 -3.85 9.35 10.28
C ILE A 158 -2.71 9.53 9.28
N PHE A 159 -3.06 9.69 8.00
CA PHE A 159 -2.11 9.91 6.91
C PHE A 159 -2.10 11.38 6.50
N TYR A 160 -0.92 11.92 6.35
CA TYR A 160 -0.69 13.31 5.97
C TYR A 160 0.72 13.49 5.40
N VAL A 161 0.97 14.58 4.70
CA VAL A 161 2.30 14.91 4.19
C VAL A 161 2.94 15.98 5.05
N ALA A 162 4.18 15.71 5.47
CA ALA A 162 5.02 16.67 6.16
C ALA A 162 6.48 16.56 5.70
N ARG A 163 7.26 17.62 5.89
CA ARG A 163 8.67 17.60 5.55
C ARG A 163 9.52 17.02 6.69
N ASN A 164 10.51 16.21 6.32
CA ASN A 164 11.51 15.71 7.26
C ASN A 164 12.57 16.77 7.57
N ALA A 165 13.56 16.41 8.38
CA ALA A 165 14.65 17.30 8.77
C ALA A 165 15.52 17.76 7.59
N GLN A 166 15.51 17.03 6.47
CA GLN A 166 16.22 17.36 5.23
C GLN A 166 15.36 18.20 4.28
N GLY A 167 14.12 18.53 4.66
CA GLY A 167 13.18 19.28 3.84
C GLY A 167 12.46 18.45 2.77
N VAL A 168 12.67 17.14 2.73
CA VAL A 168 11.98 16.23 1.80
C VAL A 168 10.58 15.94 2.33
N ALA A 169 9.57 16.06 1.46
CA ALA A 169 8.21 15.74 1.82
C ALA A 169 8.02 14.21 1.89
N GLU A 170 7.34 13.76 2.93
CA GLU A 170 7.06 12.36 3.25
C GLU A 170 5.59 12.16 3.54
N LEU A 171 5.00 11.07 3.04
CA LEU A 171 3.74 10.56 3.58
C LEU A 171 4.02 9.98 4.95
N ARG A 172 3.31 10.44 5.94
CA ARG A 172 3.48 10.00 7.32
C ARG A 172 2.21 9.33 7.83
N CYS A 173 2.41 8.34 8.67
CA CYS A 173 1.38 7.72 9.48
C CYS A 173 1.48 8.28 10.89
N LYS A 174 0.42 8.89 11.40
CA LYS A 174 0.31 9.35 12.78
C LYS A 174 -0.66 8.45 13.52
N TYR A 175 -0.27 8.07 14.71
CA TYR A 175 -1.00 7.12 15.54
C TYR A 175 -0.95 7.49 17.01
N ARG A 176 -1.87 6.94 17.78
CA ARG A 176 -1.89 7.11 19.22
C ARG A 176 -1.15 5.93 19.88
N GLY A 177 0.03 6.24 20.44
CA GLY A 177 0.72 5.27 21.31
C GLY A 177 0.09 5.23 22.71
N HIS A 178 0.59 4.38 23.58
CA HIS A 178 0.06 4.21 24.94
C HIS A 178 0.00 5.51 25.78
N SER A 179 0.93 6.44 25.58
CA SER A 179 1.03 7.66 26.39
C SER A 179 1.05 8.95 25.59
N ASN A 180 1.37 8.88 24.30
CA ASN A 180 1.57 10.05 23.46
C ASN A 180 1.24 9.77 22.00
N TRP A 181 1.02 10.84 21.23
CA TRP A 181 0.90 10.76 19.79
C TRP A 181 2.29 10.71 19.15
N SER A 182 2.43 9.89 18.13
CA SER A 182 3.66 9.71 17.35
C SER A 182 3.37 9.67 15.86
N SER A 183 4.41 9.80 15.04
CA SER A 183 4.26 9.77 13.58
C SER A 183 5.52 9.27 12.90
N ASP A 184 5.38 8.27 12.06
CA ASP A 184 6.44 7.62 11.30
C ASP A 184 6.28 7.85 9.80
N ALA A 185 7.39 7.84 9.06
CA ALA A 185 7.39 7.97 7.62
C ALA A 185 6.95 6.65 6.97
N VAL A 186 6.02 6.72 6.03
CA VAL A 186 5.54 5.60 5.21
C VAL A 186 6.26 5.58 3.86
N ALA A 187 6.34 6.73 3.20
CA ALA A 187 7.05 6.89 1.94
C ALA A 187 7.67 8.28 1.83
N GLY A 188 8.88 8.35 1.31
CA GLY A 188 9.58 9.61 1.01
C GLY A 188 9.35 10.08 -0.42
N GLY A 189 9.71 11.35 -0.70
CA GLY A 189 9.60 11.91 -2.04
C GLY A 189 8.16 12.13 -2.51
N VAL A 190 7.26 12.48 -1.59
CA VAL A 190 5.84 12.71 -1.89
C VAL A 190 5.61 14.14 -2.32
N ASP A 191 5.28 14.34 -3.59
CA ASP A 191 4.90 15.67 -4.08
C ASP A 191 3.44 16.02 -3.76
N SER A 192 2.53 15.05 -3.78
CA SER A 192 1.12 15.26 -3.41
C SER A 192 0.47 13.97 -2.92
N PHE A 193 -0.43 14.12 -1.96
CA PHE A 193 -1.33 13.11 -1.42
C PHE A 193 -2.75 13.63 -1.47
N GLN A 194 -3.65 12.93 -2.18
CA GLN A 194 -5.02 13.39 -2.42
C GLN A 194 -6.01 12.28 -2.12
N VAL A 195 -7.17 12.66 -1.60
CA VAL A 195 -8.21 11.71 -1.18
C VAL A 195 -9.58 12.15 -1.67
N LEU A 196 -10.30 11.23 -2.31
CA LEU A 196 -11.71 11.39 -2.65
C LEU A 196 -12.53 10.35 -1.91
N TYR A 197 -13.71 10.75 -1.50
CA TYR A 197 -14.67 9.95 -0.73
C TYR A 197 -15.85 9.62 -1.61
N GLY A 198 -16.08 8.34 -1.85
CA GLY A 198 -17.26 7.86 -2.57
C GLY A 198 -18.46 7.81 -1.64
N LEU A 199 -19.38 8.76 -1.84
CA LEU A 199 -20.59 8.89 -1.03
C LEU A 199 -21.71 8.02 -1.61
N ASP A 200 -22.25 7.14 -0.78
CA ASP A 200 -23.47 6.40 -1.01
C ASP A 200 -24.67 7.25 -0.55
N THR A 201 -25.57 7.58 -1.46
CA THR A 201 -26.73 8.44 -1.16
C THR A 201 -28.06 7.70 -1.11
N ASP A 202 -28.10 6.45 -1.53
CA ASP A 202 -29.29 5.60 -1.59
C ASP A 202 -29.20 4.32 -0.75
N ASP A 203 -28.09 4.18 0.01
CA ASP A 203 -27.81 3.09 0.95
C ASP A 203 -27.74 1.70 0.30
N ASP A 204 -27.31 1.64 -0.98
CA ASP A 204 -27.10 0.39 -1.70
C ASP A 204 -25.69 -0.21 -1.52
N GLY A 205 -24.82 0.50 -0.79
CA GLY A 205 -23.42 0.10 -0.54
C GLY A 205 -22.46 0.49 -1.66
N THR A 206 -22.92 1.15 -2.71
CA THR A 206 -22.09 1.64 -3.81
C THR A 206 -22.03 3.16 -3.84
N PRO A 207 -20.89 3.76 -4.21
CA PRO A 207 -20.80 5.22 -4.24
C PRO A 207 -21.52 5.77 -5.47
N ASN A 208 -22.44 6.72 -5.26
CA ASN A 208 -23.12 7.44 -6.34
C ASN A 208 -22.26 8.59 -6.90
N ARG A 209 -21.34 9.14 -6.09
CA ARG A 209 -20.45 10.23 -6.48
C ARG A 209 -19.20 10.26 -5.60
N TYR A 210 -18.12 10.83 -6.15
CA TYR A 210 -16.91 11.11 -5.41
C TYR A 210 -16.82 12.58 -5.06
N LEU A 211 -16.47 12.87 -3.81
CA LEU A 211 -16.36 14.21 -3.24
C LEU A 211 -15.04 14.35 -2.51
N ASN A 212 -14.47 15.55 -2.47
CA ASN A 212 -13.36 15.85 -1.58
C ASN A 212 -13.85 16.16 -0.15
N ALA A 213 -12.94 16.35 0.79
CA ALA A 213 -13.32 16.54 2.20
C ALA A 213 -14.10 17.84 2.42
N ARG A 214 -13.76 18.91 1.72
CA ARG A 214 -14.46 20.20 1.83
C ARG A 214 -15.90 20.12 1.35
N GLU A 215 -16.15 19.38 0.27
CA GLU A 215 -17.51 19.17 -0.25
C GLU A 215 -18.35 18.36 0.73
N LEU A 216 -17.81 17.31 1.38
CA LEU A 216 -18.50 16.58 2.44
C LEU A 216 -18.78 17.44 3.65
N GLN A 217 -17.82 18.25 4.09
CA GLN A 217 -18.01 19.21 5.18
C GLN A 217 -19.08 20.25 4.84
N ALA A 218 -19.17 20.69 3.59
CA ALA A 218 -20.20 21.61 3.13
C ALA A 218 -21.60 20.97 3.16
N LEU A 219 -21.71 19.67 2.83
CA LEU A 219 -22.97 18.93 2.99
C LEU A 219 -23.41 18.86 4.47
N ASP A 220 -22.48 18.57 5.38
CA ASP A 220 -22.75 18.52 6.81
C ASP A 220 -23.12 19.90 7.37
N ALA A 221 -22.48 20.95 6.91
CA ALA A 221 -22.81 22.34 7.28
C ALA A 221 -24.21 22.76 6.81
N GLY A 222 -24.74 22.11 5.77
CA GLY A 222 -26.11 22.32 5.27
C GLY A 222 -27.18 21.56 6.03
N LEU A 223 -26.83 20.69 7.01
CA LEU A 223 -27.80 19.92 7.79
C LEU A 223 -28.58 20.82 8.76
N LEU A 224 -29.89 20.69 8.73
CA LEU A 224 -30.76 21.29 9.76
C LEU A 224 -30.72 20.39 11.00
N LEU A 225 -29.93 20.82 12.01
CA LEU A 225 -29.72 20.04 13.23
C LEU A 225 -30.82 20.36 14.27
N ALA A 226 -31.49 19.33 14.77
CA ALA A 226 -32.38 19.40 15.89
C ALA A 226 -31.59 19.47 17.20
N GLY A 227 -32.12 20.17 18.21
CA GLY A 227 -31.55 20.28 19.55
C GLY A 227 -31.58 21.72 20.11
N ALA A 228 -31.89 21.83 21.36
CA ALA A 228 -31.96 23.11 22.08
C ALA A 228 -30.56 23.57 22.53
N THR A 229 -29.67 22.60 22.84
CA THR A 229 -28.34 22.85 23.34
C THR A 229 -27.27 22.60 22.24
N PRO A 230 -26.04 23.14 22.39
CA PRO A 230 -24.92 22.82 21.50
C PRO A 230 -24.61 21.31 21.49
N ASP A 231 -24.68 20.63 22.63
CA ASP A 231 -24.39 19.21 22.78
C ASP A 231 -25.39 18.34 22.05
N GLU A 232 -26.69 18.68 22.15
CA GLU A 232 -27.74 17.99 21.40
C GLU A 232 -27.55 18.15 19.88
N ARG A 233 -27.20 19.36 19.42
CA ARG A 233 -26.91 19.59 18.00
C ARG A 233 -25.66 18.84 17.56
N ALA A 234 -24.62 18.74 18.41
CA ALA A 234 -23.43 17.95 18.13
C ALA A 234 -23.75 16.43 18.06
N ALA A 235 -24.63 15.93 18.95
CA ALA A 235 -25.11 14.55 18.91
C ALA A 235 -25.90 14.28 17.62
N GLU A 236 -26.77 15.20 17.22
CA GLU A 236 -27.56 15.10 15.99
C GLU A 236 -26.66 15.13 14.75
N LEU A 237 -25.62 15.98 14.73
CA LEU A 237 -24.63 15.97 13.66
C LEU A 237 -23.90 14.63 13.60
N ARG A 238 -23.48 14.06 14.72
CA ARG A 238 -22.84 12.73 14.74
C ARG A 238 -23.76 11.64 14.19
N ARG A 239 -25.04 11.71 14.44
CA ARG A 239 -26.03 10.75 13.88
C ARG A 239 -26.17 10.89 12.36
N ARG A 240 -26.18 12.14 11.84
CA ARG A 240 -26.59 12.43 10.47
C ARG A 240 -25.47 12.79 9.51
N THR A 241 -24.23 12.86 9.99
CA THR A 241 -23.07 13.25 9.16
C THR A 241 -22.92 12.38 7.92
N HIS A 242 -22.66 13.00 6.80
CA HIS A 242 -22.42 12.33 5.53
C HIS A 242 -21.14 11.48 5.53
N TRP A 243 -20.22 11.74 6.46
CA TRP A 243 -19.02 10.92 6.63
C TRP A 243 -19.32 9.45 6.95
N LYS A 244 -20.47 9.15 7.56
CA LYS A 244 -20.93 7.78 7.84
C LYS A 244 -21.45 7.05 6.60
N ARG A 245 -21.72 7.78 5.53
CA ARG A 245 -22.21 7.26 4.24
C ARG A 245 -21.10 7.11 3.21
N VAL A 246 -19.84 7.22 3.61
CA VAL A 246 -18.70 6.97 2.74
C VAL A 246 -18.57 5.47 2.54
N ALA A 247 -18.86 5.00 1.32
CA ALA A 247 -18.74 3.59 0.93
C ALA A 247 -17.38 3.22 0.35
N THR A 248 -16.66 4.19 -0.21
CA THR A 248 -15.30 3.96 -0.77
C THR A 248 -14.39 5.13 -0.49
N VAL A 249 -13.10 4.86 -0.39
CA VAL A 249 -12.06 5.90 -0.33
C VAL A 249 -11.12 5.69 -1.51
N ARG A 250 -10.96 6.71 -2.35
CA ARG A 250 -9.99 6.74 -3.44
C ARG A 250 -8.83 7.62 -3.03
N VAL A 251 -7.63 7.04 -3.05
CA VAL A 251 -6.40 7.72 -2.63
C VAL A 251 -5.45 7.79 -3.80
N ALA A 252 -4.77 8.91 -3.97
CA ALA A 252 -3.73 9.08 -4.97
C ALA A 252 -2.48 9.75 -4.38
N LEU A 253 -1.31 9.27 -4.81
CA LEU A 253 0.01 9.80 -4.47
C LEU A 253 0.77 10.15 -5.73
N LEU A 254 1.43 11.30 -5.72
CA LEU A 254 2.48 11.63 -6.68
C LEU A 254 3.83 11.49 -5.98
N LEU A 255 4.63 10.52 -6.41
CA LEU A 255 5.98 10.32 -5.91
C LEU A 255 7.01 10.83 -6.91
N HIS A 256 8.14 11.31 -6.41
CA HIS A 256 9.31 11.64 -7.21
C HIS A 256 10.54 10.84 -6.78
N GLY A 257 11.39 10.53 -7.75
CA GLY A 257 12.69 9.90 -7.50
C GLY A 257 13.71 10.90 -6.92
N PRO A 258 14.81 10.38 -6.34
CA PRO A 258 15.85 11.21 -5.72
C PRO A 258 16.69 11.98 -6.73
N ARG A 259 16.75 11.53 -7.98
CA ARG A 259 17.61 12.14 -9.01
C ARG A 259 16.96 13.33 -9.67
N THR A 260 17.79 14.32 -9.95
CA THR A 260 17.44 15.46 -10.81
C THR A 260 18.00 15.21 -12.20
N ASP A 261 17.18 15.40 -13.21
CA ASP A 261 17.61 15.41 -14.60
C ASP A 261 17.64 16.87 -15.11
N SER A 262 18.64 17.18 -15.92
CA SER A 262 18.76 18.48 -16.59
C SER A 262 17.99 18.54 -17.91
N GLY A 263 17.11 17.58 -18.16
CA GLY A 263 16.28 17.51 -19.36
C GLY A 263 15.36 18.72 -19.51
N LEU A 264 14.98 19.01 -20.74
CA LEU A 264 13.91 19.98 -21.02
C LEU A 264 12.60 19.34 -20.54
N GLY A 265 12.15 19.69 -19.33
CA GLY A 265 10.83 19.31 -18.84
C GLY A 265 9.79 19.85 -19.82
N GLY A 266 9.18 18.95 -20.57
CA GLY A 266 8.03 19.28 -21.39
C GLY A 266 6.87 19.80 -20.54
N ALA A 267 5.78 20.18 -21.16
CA ALA A 267 4.53 20.56 -20.51
C ALA A 267 3.84 19.31 -19.91
N ILE A 268 4.58 18.56 -19.04
CA ILE A 268 4.05 17.37 -18.37
C ILE A 268 3.15 17.84 -17.24
N VAL A 269 1.95 17.28 -17.20
CA VAL A 269 0.95 17.49 -16.17
C VAL A 269 0.63 16.14 -15.53
N HIS A 270 0.61 16.12 -14.21
CA HIS A 270 0.27 14.95 -13.40
C HIS A 270 -1.15 15.16 -12.86
N ASP A 271 -2.09 14.36 -13.35
CA ASP A 271 -3.49 14.33 -12.91
C ASP A 271 -3.69 13.13 -12.01
N LEU A 272 -3.85 13.35 -10.70
CA LEU A 272 -3.87 12.28 -9.70
C LEU A 272 -5.12 11.40 -9.82
N PHE A 273 -6.25 11.98 -10.19
CA PHE A 273 -7.52 11.25 -10.37
C PHE A 273 -7.93 11.15 -11.85
N GLY A 274 -6.99 11.37 -12.75
CA GLY A 274 -7.19 11.36 -14.19
C GLY A 274 -7.47 12.74 -14.79
N PRO A 275 -7.32 12.88 -16.12
CA PRO A 275 -7.36 14.16 -16.80
C PRO A 275 -8.71 14.87 -16.71
N ASP A 276 -9.81 14.13 -16.69
CA ASP A 276 -11.17 14.70 -16.62
C ASP A 276 -11.41 15.37 -15.27
N TYR A 277 -11.05 14.70 -14.16
CA TYR A 277 -11.13 15.29 -12.84
C TYR A 277 -10.21 16.50 -12.71
N GLY A 278 -8.96 16.37 -13.15
CA GLY A 278 -8.00 17.48 -13.13
C GLY A 278 -8.45 18.69 -13.95
N ALA A 279 -9.11 18.48 -15.08
CA ALA A 279 -9.64 19.58 -15.92
C ALA A 279 -10.83 20.30 -15.25
N ALA A 280 -11.69 19.54 -14.56
CA ALA A 280 -12.92 20.08 -13.97
C ALA A 280 -12.68 20.72 -12.58
N PHE A 281 -11.82 20.14 -11.75
CA PHE A 281 -11.77 20.44 -10.31
C PHE A 281 -10.44 20.99 -9.79
N ALA A 282 -9.35 21.01 -10.58
CA ALA A 282 -8.01 21.41 -10.12
C ALA A 282 -7.91 22.78 -9.44
N GLN A 283 -8.82 23.72 -9.73
CA GLN A 283 -8.84 25.03 -9.09
C GLN A 283 -9.50 24.99 -7.70
N ALA A 284 -10.54 24.16 -7.55
CA ALA A 284 -11.27 24.00 -6.31
C ALA A 284 -10.57 22.98 -5.40
N ASP A 285 -9.96 21.95 -6.00
CA ASP A 285 -9.27 20.85 -5.32
C ASP A 285 -7.78 20.90 -5.63
N ARG A 286 -7.06 21.63 -4.78
CA ARG A 286 -5.63 21.92 -4.98
C ARG A 286 -4.80 20.68 -4.73
N GLY A 287 -3.82 20.44 -5.62
CA GLY A 287 -2.90 19.30 -5.49
C GLY A 287 -3.30 18.09 -6.34
N THR A 288 -4.52 18.07 -6.89
CA THR A 288 -4.99 16.98 -7.76
C THR A 288 -4.44 17.06 -9.19
N ARG A 289 -4.03 18.26 -9.63
CA ARG A 289 -3.39 18.50 -10.92
C ARG A 289 -2.14 19.35 -10.74
N LEU A 290 -0.98 18.80 -11.05
CA LEU A 290 0.31 19.45 -10.85
C LEU A 290 1.13 19.43 -12.14
N SER A 291 1.64 20.61 -12.54
CA SER A 291 2.55 20.68 -13.69
C SER A 291 3.99 20.47 -13.25
N GLU A 292 4.79 19.80 -14.09
CA GLU A 292 6.22 19.61 -13.86
C GLU A 292 6.94 20.94 -13.62
N MET A 293 6.53 21.99 -14.35
CA MET A 293 7.10 23.33 -14.19
C MET A 293 6.86 23.92 -12.79
N ALA A 294 5.67 23.67 -12.20
CA ALA A 294 5.35 24.14 -10.86
C ALA A 294 6.14 23.36 -9.80
N LEU A 295 6.29 22.04 -9.98
CA LEU A 295 7.02 21.14 -9.08
C LEU A 295 8.54 21.37 -9.13
N ALA A 296 9.11 21.63 -10.31
CA ALA A 296 10.53 21.88 -10.48
C ALA A 296 11.00 23.19 -9.82
N GLY A 297 10.08 24.10 -9.52
CA GLY A 297 10.34 25.34 -8.83
C GLY A 297 11.37 26.24 -9.54
N ARG A 298 12.03 27.12 -8.77
CA ARG A 298 13.03 28.07 -9.31
C ARG A 298 14.32 27.38 -9.79
N ALA A 299 14.67 26.23 -9.20
CA ALA A 299 15.88 25.48 -9.55
C ALA A 299 15.74 24.69 -10.86
N ARG A 300 14.53 24.58 -11.41
CA ARG A 300 14.21 23.76 -12.60
C ARG A 300 14.71 22.31 -12.47
N GLU A 301 14.60 21.76 -11.27
CA GLU A 301 14.97 20.39 -10.97
C GLU A 301 13.87 19.45 -11.48
N ILE A 302 14.07 18.89 -12.66
CA ILE A 302 13.18 17.88 -13.21
C ILE A 302 13.52 16.55 -12.56
N ARG A 303 12.50 15.86 -12.07
CA ARG A 303 12.63 14.55 -11.45
C ARG A 303 11.70 13.56 -12.14
N MET A 304 12.07 12.28 -12.10
CA MET A 304 11.12 11.24 -12.47
C MET A 304 9.96 11.26 -11.48
N ARG A 305 8.73 11.29 -12.00
CA ARG A 305 7.50 11.30 -11.19
C ARG A 305 6.53 10.23 -11.66
N LYS A 306 5.81 9.67 -10.71
CA LYS A 306 4.77 8.66 -11.00
C LYS A 306 3.58 8.82 -10.07
N VAL A 307 2.39 8.71 -10.64
CA VAL A 307 1.13 8.68 -9.90
C VAL A 307 0.82 7.24 -9.53
N TYR A 308 0.46 7.02 -8.27
CA TYR A 308 -0.09 5.77 -7.73
C TYR A 308 -1.47 6.08 -7.18
N ASP A 309 -2.45 5.24 -7.51
CA ASP A 309 -3.79 5.39 -6.96
C ASP A 309 -4.40 4.04 -6.59
N VAL A 310 -5.30 4.08 -5.62
CA VAL A 310 -6.08 2.93 -5.17
C VAL A 310 -7.46 3.38 -4.72
N THR A 311 -8.47 2.59 -5.06
CA THR A 311 -9.82 2.73 -4.50
C THR A 311 -10.08 1.58 -3.55
N VAL A 312 -10.44 1.89 -2.31
CA VAL A 312 -10.72 0.91 -1.26
C VAL A 312 -12.19 1.01 -0.90
N ALA A 313 -12.90 -0.10 -1.08
CA ALA A 313 -14.28 -0.22 -0.61
C ALA A 313 -14.30 -0.45 0.91
N LEU A 314 -15.22 0.20 1.58
CA LEU A 314 -15.55 -0.06 2.97
C LEU A 314 -16.66 -1.12 2.98
N PRO A 315 -16.49 -2.23 3.70
CA PRO A 315 -17.59 -3.17 3.88
C PRO A 315 -18.76 -2.43 4.52
N ALA A 316 -19.96 -2.63 3.99
CA ALA A 316 -21.17 -2.10 4.58
C ALA A 316 -21.25 -2.60 6.03
N MET A 317 -21.52 -1.69 6.97
CA MET A 317 -21.76 -2.04 8.37
C MET A 317 -23.19 -2.62 8.52
N LEU A 318 -23.48 -3.69 7.77
CA LEU A 318 -24.69 -4.44 7.96
C LEU A 318 -24.48 -5.39 9.15
N PRO A 319 -25.39 -5.42 10.12
CA PRO A 319 -25.34 -6.44 11.15
C PRO A 319 -25.34 -7.82 10.49
N PRO A 320 -24.62 -8.81 11.05
CA PRO A 320 -24.71 -10.16 10.55
C PRO A 320 -26.17 -10.58 10.52
N ALA A 321 -26.58 -11.25 9.44
CA ALA A 321 -27.94 -11.78 9.36
C ALA A 321 -28.22 -12.58 10.65
N PRO A 322 -29.38 -12.38 11.31
CA PRO A 322 -29.67 -13.07 12.57
C PRO A 322 -29.46 -14.57 12.39
N PRO A 323 -28.78 -15.25 13.35
CA PRO A 323 -28.63 -16.68 13.28
C PRO A 323 -30.02 -17.31 13.35
N GLY A 324 -30.57 -17.74 12.23
CA GLY A 324 -31.90 -18.36 12.22
C GLY A 324 -32.75 -18.22 10.98
N GLY A 325 -32.25 -17.60 9.93
CA GLY A 325 -32.85 -17.85 8.60
C GLY A 325 -32.31 -19.17 8.08
N ALA A 326 -32.83 -20.29 8.58
CA ALA A 326 -32.68 -21.54 7.84
C ALA A 326 -33.13 -21.24 6.39
N PRO A 327 -32.34 -21.61 5.35
CA PRO A 327 -32.85 -21.53 3.99
C PRO A 327 -34.20 -22.20 4.01
N ALA A 328 -35.22 -21.53 3.41
CA ALA A 328 -36.53 -22.14 3.24
C ALA A 328 -36.28 -23.54 2.69
N PRO A 329 -36.88 -24.59 3.27
CA PRO A 329 -36.70 -25.92 2.73
C PRO A 329 -37.03 -25.85 1.25
N ASP A 330 -36.11 -26.36 0.42
CA ASP A 330 -36.36 -26.50 -0.99
C ASP A 330 -37.74 -27.11 -1.15
N PRO A 331 -38.60 -26.56 -2.04
CA PRO A 331 -39.89 -27.19 -2.28
C PRO A 331 -39.63 -28.66 -2.59
N ASP A 332 -40.21 -29.54 -1.77
CA ASP A 332 -40.11 -30.98 -1.94
C ASP A 332 -40.23 -31.33 -3.46
N PRO A 333 -39.26 -32.03 -4.03
CA PRO A 333 -39.41 -32.50 -5.41
C PRO A 333 -40.72 -33.28 -5.45
N ALA A 334 -41.61 -32.83 -6.35
CA ALA A 334 -42.92 -33.44 -6.56
C ALA A 334 -42.74 -34.97 -6.57
N GLU A 335 -43.43 -35.64 -5.64
CA GLU A 335 -43.46 -37.09 -5.48
C GLU A 335 -43.74 -37.70 -6.86
N PRO A 336 -42.90 -38.60 -7.38
CA PRO A 336 -43.19 -39.24 -8.69
C PRO A 336 -44.46 -40.08 -8.53
N PRO A 337 -45.33 -40.10 -9.57
CA PRO A 337 -46.56 -40.87 -9.53
C PRO A 337 -46.25 -42.33 -9.24
N ASP A 338 -47.02 -42.92 -8.31
CA ASP A 338 -46.99 -44.32 -7.88
C ASP A 338 -46.86 -45.27 -9.08
N PRO A 339 -45.83 -46.10 -9.17
CA PRO A 339 -45.78 -47.11 -10.21
C PRO A 339 -46.83 -48.20 -9.94
N ALA A 340 -47.67 -48.41 -10.95
CA ALA A 340 -48.71 -49.47 -10.97
C ALA A 340 -48.12 -50.80 -10.47
N GLN A 341 -48.84 -51.41 -9.48
CA GLN A 341 -48.52 -52.72 -8.93
C GLN A 341 -48.35 -53.77 -10.00
N PRO A 342 -47.26 -54.54 -10.04
CA PRO A 342 -47.19 -55.76 -10.84
C PRO A 342 -47.88 -56.91 -10.12
N THR A 343 -48.72 -57.56 -10.81
CA THR A 343 -49.33 -58.84 -10.47
C THR A 343 -48.29 -59.94 -10.30
N ASP A 344 -48.41 -60.70 -9.19
CA ASP A 344 -47.60 -61.88 -8.85
C ASP A 344 -47.54 -62.91 -9.96
N PRO A 345 -46.39 -63.55 -10.21
CA PRO A 345 -46.28 -64.90 -10.72
C PRO A 345 -45.72 -65.87 -9.68
N PRO A 346 -45.96 -67.20 -9.87
CA PRO A 346 -46.01 -68.17 -8.81
C PRO A 346 -44.64 -68.69 -8.34
N GLU A 347 -44.68 -69.13 -7.11
CA GLU A 347 -43.77 -69.92 -6.30
C GLU A 347 -43.06 -71.08 -7.00
N ALA A 348 -41.73 -71.19 -6.93
CA ALA A 348 -40.99 -72.41 -7.11
C ALA A 348 -39.68 -72.44 -6.33
N ALA A 349 -39.66 -73.27 -5.24
CA ALA A 349 -38.62 -74.17 -4.78
C ALA A 349 -37.19 -73.67 -4.50
N GLU A 350 -36.83 -73.78 -3.22
CA GLU A 350 -35.45 -73.99 -2.70
C GLU A 350 -34.76 -75.23 -3.30
N PRO A 351 -33.40 -75.34 -3.31
CA PRO A 351 -32.70 -75.86 -2.11
C PRO A 351 -31.29 -75.24 -1.83
N SER A 352 -30.99 -75.11 -0.55
CA SER A 352 -29.89 -75.75 0.23
C SER A 352 -28.50 -75.81 -0.39
N ASP A 353 -27.52 -75.14 0.23
CA ASP A 353 -26.37 -75.68 0.93
C ASP A 353 -25.24 -74.66 1.12
N ALA A 354 -24.78 -74.51 2.35
CA ALA A 354 -23.52 -73.92 2.77
C ALA A 354 -22.32 -74.83 2.40
N PRO A 355 -21.03 -74.58 2.61
CA PRO A 355 -20.40 -73.71 3.60
C PRO A 355 -19.08 -73.02 3.11
N GLY A 356 -18.48 -72.15 3.95
CA GLY A 356 -17.04 -71.96 3.89
C GLY A 356 -16.49 -70.57 4.17
N ARG A 357 -16.16 -70.30 5.42
CA ARG A 357 -15.19 -69.29 5.86
C ARG A 357 -13.80 -69.52 5.25
N PRO A 358 -12.86 -68.58 5.21
CA PRO A 358 -12.33 -67.92 6.42
C PRO A 358 -11.97 -66.43 6.33
N ALA A 359 -11.77 -65.88 7.51
CA ALA A 359 -11.24 -64.58 7.87
C ALA A 359 -9.81 -64.34 7.36
N ARG A 360 -9.52 -63.11 6.98
CA ARG A 360 -8.18 -62.51 7.09
C ARG A 360 -8.29 -61.03 7.42
N SER A 361 -7.96 -60.70 8.67
CA SER A 361 -6.83 -59.87 9.13
C SER A 361 -6.68 -58.48 8.51
N ALA A 362 -6.94 -57.49 9.31
CA ALA A 362 -6.39 -56.14 9.18
C ALA A 362 -4.85 -56.16 9.31
N PRO A 363 -4.17 -55.25 8.66
CA PRO A 363 -3.25 -54.39 9.38
C PRO A 363 -3.43 -52.94 8.93
N GLY A 364 -3.33 -51.93 9.77
CA GLY A 364 -2.17 -51.45 10.39
C GLY A 364 -2.19 -49.95 10.11
N GLU A 365 -2.46 -49.17 11.11
CA GLU A 365 -2.18 -47.71 11.16
C GLU A 365 -0.76 -47.45 10.70
N SER A 366 -0.61 -46.51 9.79
CA SER A 366 0.65 -45.84 9.49
C SER A 366 0.43 -44.35 9.60
N THR A 367 0.69 -43.88 10.79
CA THR A 367 0.91 -42.47 11.16
C THR A 367 2.14 -41.95 10.40
N LEU A 368 1.96 -41.11 9.42
CA LEU A 368 3.02 -40.32 8.83
C LEU A 368 3.06 -38.94 9.51
N GLU A 369 3.84 -38.91 10.60
CA GLU A 369 4.39 -37.67 11.15
C GLU A 369 5.28 -37.02 10.12
N ARG A 370 4.93 -35.77 9.71
CA ARG A 370 5.85 -34.86 9.04
C ARG A 370 6.70 -34.14 10.07
N PRO A 371 8.02 -34.07 9.92
CA PRO A 371 8.88 -33.31 10.83
C PRO A 371 8.63 -31.81 10.70
N ARG A 372 8.43 -31.16 11.83
CA ARG A 372 8.51 -29.72 11.98
C ARG A 372 9.99 -29.34 11.87
N GLU A 373 10.38 -28.72 10.77
CA GLU A 373 11.66 -28.00 10.68
C GLU A 373 11.62 -26.78 11.60
N ALA A 374 12.43 -26.83 12.61
CA ALA A 374 12.74 -25.73 13.51
C ALA A 374 13.63 -24.73 12.80
N LEU A 375 13.17 -23.51 12.62
CA LEU A 375 14.00 -22.34 12.27
C LEU A 375 14.92 -21.99 13.44
N PRO A 376 16.21 -21.70 13.21
CA PRO A 376 17.14 -21.39 14.29
C PRO A 376 16.88 -19.99 14.88
N ARG A 377 16.63 -19.98 16.18
CA ARG A 377 16.75 -18.81 17.04
C ARG A 377 18.24 -18.44 17.16
N ALA A 378 18.63 -17.40 16.42
CA ALA A 378 19.88 -16.70 16.70
C ALA A 378 19.74 -15.27 16.21
N LEU A 379 19.37 -14.38 17.15
CA LEU A 379 19.75 -12.96 17.18
C LEU A 379 19.04 -12.32 18.39
N SER A 380 19.48 -12.74 19.56
CA SER A 380 19.19 -12.02 20.81
C SER A 380 20.51 -11.90 21.54
N ARG A 381 21.05 -10.66 21.51
CA ARG A 381 21.99 -10.03 22.46
C ARG A 381 23.01 -9.17 21.71
N MET A 382 22.67 -7.91 21.53
CA MET A 382 23.65 -6.82 21.52
C MET A 382 23.31 -5.86 22.64
N PRO A 383 24.28 -5.52 23.51
CA PRO A 383 24.07 -4.58 24.60
C PRO A 383 24.10 -3.12 24.09
N PRO A 384 23.46 -2.17 24.81
CA PRO A 384 23.48 -0.76 24.42
C PRO A 384 24.85 -0.16 24.75
N GLN A 385 25.60 0.23 23.72
CA GLN A 385 26.76 1.08 23.90
C GLN A 385 26.37 2.55 23.69
N THR A 386 26.35 3.25 24.80
CA THR A 386 26.81 4.63 25.05
C THR A 386 26.95 5.54 23.83
N LEU A 387 25.94 6.40 23.64
CA LEU A 387 26.04 7.68 22.95
C LEU A 387 26.11 8.78 24.01
N ALA A 388 27.32 8.95 24.59
CA ALA A 388 27.73 10.17 25.31
C ALA A 388 29.10 10.50 24.78
N GLN A 389 29.16 11.52 23.90
CA GLN A 389 30.28 12.44 23.65
C GLN A 389 30.22 12.91 22.18
N ALA A 390 29.47 14.00 21.97
CA ALA A 390 29.77 14.99 20.94
C ALA A 390 28.83 16.21 21.12
N SER A 391 28.91 16.84 22.29
CA SER A 391 28.40 18.18 22.50
C SER A 391 29.55 19.00 23.11
N ALA A 392 30.39 19.53 22.27
CA ALA A 392 31.24 20.70 22.55
C ALA A 392 32.09 20.92 21.28
N LEU A 393 31.68 21.91 20.49
CA LEU A 393 32.54 22.79 19.69
C LEU A 393 31.73 23.37 18.52
N SER A 394 31.10 24.48 18.77
CA SER A 394 31.08 25.64 17.88
C SER A 394 30.20 26.75 18.45
N ILE A 395 30.73 27.44 19.41
CA ILE A 395 30.46 28.84 19.63
C ILE A 395 31.81 29.52 19.33
N VAL A 396 31.84 30.32 18.29
CA VAL A 396 32.62 31.53 18.04
C VAL A 396 32.73 31.72 16.53
N ALA A 397 31.97 32.65 15.99
CA ALA A 397 32.46 33.75 15.18
C ALA A 397 31.30 34.64 14.76
N LYS A 398 31.14 35.67 15.51
CA LYS A 398 30.59 36.96 15.12
C LYS A 398 31.44 37.60 14.03
N ARG A 399 30.85 38.10 13.01
CA ARG A 399 30.78 39.53 12.60
C ARG A 399 30.22 39.61 11.20
#